data_5bd501a6304f450cc22fe0400cde928e
#
_entry.id   5bd501a6304f450cc22fe0400cde928e
#
_cell.length_a   1.000
_cell.length_b   1.000
_cell.length_c   1.000
_cell.angle_alpha   90.00
_cell.angle_beta   90.00
_cell.angle_gamma   90.00
#
_symmetry.space_group_name_H-M   'P 1'
#
loop_
_entity.id
_entity.type
_entity.pdbx_description
1 polymer ?
#
loop_
_entity_poly.entity_id
_entity_poly.type
_entity_poly.pdbx_seq_one_letter_code
_entity_poly.pdbx_strand_id
1 'polypeptide(L)'
;NIDLDRVLAEGLCVTVCTRRGELGALLSKPLGMFYILTMQDAVLRRPGDENTRIPHFFYIDEFPDFVNKETETCFTLFRKYRCAMTIAIQNLSQLERTKSMKFYKEVVTSNSKTVAVFGDTNKEDSEYWSKSFGRFEYWDVTNSLEKTPLGNINSEKDTGLNGEAIG
;
A
#
# COMPACT_ATOMS: atom_id res chain seq x y z
N ASN A 1 6.67 8.51 -29.18
CA ASN A 1 7.07 9.32 -28.03
C ASN A 1 5.83 9.67 -27.22
N ILE A 2 5.76 9.25 -25.97
CA ILE A 2 4.61 9.58 -25.09
C ILE A 2 4.93 10.96 -24.48
N ASP A 3 4.03 11.91 -24.71
CA ASP A 3 4.09 13.23 -24.08
C ASP A 3 3.38 13.17 -22.73
N LEU A 4 4.17 13.05 -21.64
CA LEU A 4 3.64 12.94 -20.29
C LEU A 4 3.04 14.25 -19.76
N ASP A 5 3.50 15.39 -20.24
CA ASP A 5 2.92 16.68 -19.88
C ASP A 5 1.49 16.78 -20.42
N ARG A 6 1.27 16.31 -21.65
CA ARG A 6 -0.08 16.17 -22.24
C ARG A 6 -0.95 15.16 -21.50
N VAL A 7 -0.38 14.00 -21.13
CA VAL A 7 -1.10 12.97 -20.34
C VAL A 7 -1.65 13.58 -19.06
N LEU A 8 -0.83 14.35 -18.36
CA LEU A 8 -1.22 15.00 -17.10
C LEU A 8 -2.20 16.16 -17.29
N ALA A 9 -2.05 16.92 -18.39
CA ALA A 9 -2.90 18.07 -18.69
C ALA A 9 -4.32 17.67 -19.13
N GLU A 10 -4.43 16.59 -19.91
CA GLU A 10 -5.70 16.10 -20.43
C GLU A 10 -6.33 14.99 -19.59
N GLY A 11 -5.65 14.50 -18.55
CA GLY A 11 -6.13 13.41 -17.70
C GLY A 11 -6.21 12.06 -18.43
N LEU A 12 -5.27 11.81 -19.33
CA LEU A 12 -5.26 10.59 -20.13
C LEU A 12 -4.80 9.38 -19.32
N CYS A 13 -5.28 8.20 -19.70
CA CYS A 13 -4.85 6.93 -19.14
C CYS A 13 -3.71 6.35 -20.01
N VAL A 14 -2.60 5.99 -19.37
CA VAL A 14 -1.46 5.34 -20.02
C VAL A 14 -1.10 4.07 -19.27
N THR A 15 -0.98 2.97 -20.00
CA THR A 15 -0.49 1.69 -19.47
C THR A 15 0.91 1.44 -20.00
N VAL A 16 1.85 1.18 -19.09
CA VAL A 16 3.24 0.87 -19.42
C VAL A 16 3.53 -0.58 -19.04
N CYS A 17 3.90 -1.39 -20.03
CA CYS A 17 4.35 -2.76 -19.82
C CYS A 17 5.87 -2.83 -20.05
N THR A 18 6.61 -3.19 -19.01
CA THR A 18 8.08 -3.33 -19.10
C THR A 18 8.53 -4.65 -19.76
N ARG A 19 7.57 -5.52 -20.14
CA ARG A 19 7.79 -6.78 -20.87
C ARG A 19 8.89 -7.65 -20.26
N ARG A 20 8.87 -7.81 -18.95
CA ARG A 20 9.91 -8.52 -18.20
C ARG A 20 10.17 -9.96 -18.73
N GLY A 21 9.11 -10.64 -19.18
CA GLY A 21 9.23 -11.98 -19.77
C GLY A 21 10.04 -12.03 -21.06
N GLU A 22 10.04 -10.93 -21.84
CA GLU A 22 10.76 -10.86 -23.11
C GLU A 22 12.13 -10.18 -22.97
N LEU A 23 12.18 -9.08 -22.22
CA LEU A 23 13.38 -8.26 -22.07
C LEU A 23 14.31 -8.74 -20.93
N GLY A 24 13.80 -9.61 -20.06
CA GLY A 24 14.49 -9.99 -18.83
C GLY A 24 14.56 -8.86 -17.81
N ALA A 25 15.00 -9.17 -16.59
CA ALA A 25 15.10 -8.20 -15.50
C ALA A 25 16.14 -7.11 -15.78
N LEU A 26 17.17 -7.41 -16.57
CA LEU A 26 18.28 -6.48 -16.86
C LEU A 26 17.82 -5.24 -17.64
N LEU A 27 16.87 -5.40 -18.55
CA LEU A 27 16.36 -4.31 -19.39
C LEU A 27 15.03 -3.76 -18.90
N SER A 28 14.17 -4.61 -18.33
CA SER A 28 12.85 -4.19 -17.85
C SER A 28 12.91 -3.21 -16.68
N LYS A 29 13.85 -3.42 -15.75
CA LYS A 29 14.01 -2.54 -14.58
C LYS A 29 14.47 -1.13 -14.96
N PRO A 30 15.56 -0.93 -15.74
CA PRO A 30 15.93 0.39 -16.20
C PRO A 30 14.83 1.10 -17.00
N LEU A 31 14.08 0.36 -17.83
CA LEU A 31 12.98 0.91 -18.60
C LEU A 31 11.86 1.44 -17.69
N GLY A 32 11.44 0.63 -16.71
CA GLY A 32 10.41 1.05 -15.74
C GLY A 32 10.90 2.23 -14.88
N MET A 33 12.15 2.19 -14.42
CA MET A 33 12.77 3.28 -13.66
C MET A 33 12.83 4.58 -14.47
N PHE A 34 13.24 4.50 -15.72
CA PHE A 34 13.27 5.65 -16.63
C PHE A 34 11.86 6.27 -16.78
N TYR A 35 10.84 5.42 -16.92
CA TYR A 35 9.46 5.90 -17.03
C TYR A 35 8.99 6.59 -15.74
N ILE A 36 9.29 6.01 -14.57
CA ILE A 36 8.94 6.61 -13.28
C ILE A 36 9.61 7.97 -13.10
N LEU A 37 10.90 8.09 -13.43
CA LEU A 37 11.63 9.35 -13.32
C LEU A 37 11.10 10.41 -14.29
N THR A 38 10.80 10.03 -15.53
CA THR A 38 10.21 10.98 -16.49
C THR A 38 8.80 11.41 -16.09
N MET A 39 8.02 10.50 -15.50
CA MET A 39 6.71 10.83 -14.93
C MET A 39 6.84 11.76 -13.71
N GLN A 40 7.80 11.51 -12.84
CA GLN A 40 8.11 12.39 -11.70
C GLN A 40 8.43 13.80 -12.18
N ASP A 41 9.31 13.94 -13.15
CA ASP A 41 9.66 15.24 -13.72
C ASP A 41 8.46 15.96 -14.34
N ALA A 42 7.61 15.23 -15.07
CA ALA A 42 6.38 15.77 -15.63
C ALA A 42 5.42 16.25 -14.54
N VAL A 43 5.25 15.47 -13.46
CA VAL A 43 4.41 15.86 -12.31
C VAL A 43 4.94 17.14 -11.65
N LEU A 44 6.25 17.24 -11.42
CA LEU A 44 6.86 18.39 -10.76
C LEU A 44 6.83 19.67 -11.62
N ARG A 45 6.78 19.52 -12.95
CA ARG A 45 6.65 20.66 -13.89
C ARG A 45 5.20 21.11 -14.11
N ARG A 46 4.20 20.38 -13.60
CA ARG A 46 2.78 20.70 -13.85
C ARG A 46 2.46 22.15 -13.49
N PRO A 47 1.89 22.93 -14.41
CA PRO A 47 1.40 24.27 -14.11
C PRO A 47 0.16 24.23 -13.20
N GLY A 48 -0.21 25.39 -12.67
CA GLY A 48 -1.39 25.53 -11.81
C GLY A 48 -1.11 25.18 -10.35
N ASP A 49 -2.16 25.04 -9.58
CA ASP A 49 -2.15 24.75 -8.16
C ASP A 49 -2.96 23.47 -7.83
N GLU A 50 -3.09 23.15 -6.55
CA GLU A 50 -3.82 21.98 -6.10
C GLU A 50 -5.32 22.00 -6.39
N ASN A 51 -5.91 23.16 -6.71
CA ASN A 51 -7.33 23.30 -7.03
C ASN A 51 -7.60 23.21 -8.53
N THR A 52 -6.64 23.64 -9.35
CA THR A 52 -6.80 23.76 -10.80
C THR A 52 -6.30 22.54 -11.57
N ARG A 53 -5.34 21.78 -11.02
CA ARG A 53 -4.80 20.57 -11.68
C ARG A 53 -5.83 19.47 -11.74
N ILE A 54 -5.89 18.74 -12.85
CA ILE A 54 -6.66 17.50 -12.96
C ILE A 54 -6.02 16.43 -12.06
N PRO A 55 -6.78 15.73 -11.18
CA PRO A 55 -6.22 14.63 -10.39
C PRO A 55 -5.61 13.55 -11.30
N HIS A 56 -4.45 13.07 -10.93
CA HIS A 56 -3.80 11.96 -11.63
C HIS A 56 -3.49 10.83 -10.65
N PHE A 57 -3.66 9.60 -11.10
CA PHE A 57 -3.44 8.39 -10.29
C PHE A 57 -2.33 7.57 -10.93
N PHE A 58 -1.27 7.36 -10.20
CA PHE A 58 -0.09 6.65 -10.67
C PHE A 58 0.05 5.33 -9.91
N TYR A 59 -0.14 4.23 -10.62
CA TYR A 59 -0.08 2.87 -10.08
C TYR A 59 1.23 2.20 -10.49
N ILE A 60 1.95 1.63 -9.52
CA ILE A 60 3.21 0.93 -9.78
C ILE A 60 3.12 -0.45 -9.13
N ASP A 61 3.01 -1.47 -9.96
CA ASP A 61 3.14 -2.85 -9.54
C ASP A 61 4.61 -3.25 -9.41
N GLU A 62 4.92 -4.20 -8.53
CA GLU A 62 6.30 -4.63 -8.24
C GLU A 62 7.25 -3.45 -7.94
N PHE A 63 6.74 -2.46 -7.20
CA PHE A 63 7.46 -1.23 -6.89
C PHE A 63 8.89 -1.44 -6.39
N PRO A 64 9.24 -2.46 -5.58
CA PRO A 64 10.61 -2.68 -5.12
C PRO A 64 11.65 -2.85 -6.23
N ASP A 65 11.23 -3.24 -7.43
CA ASP A 65 12.11 -3.37 -8.57
C ASP A 65 12.58 -2.01 -9.15
N PHE A 66 11.86 -0.94 -8.81
CA PHE A 66 12.08 0.41 -9.35
C PHE A 66 12.53 1.43 -8.29
N VAL A 67 12.72 1.00 -7.05
CA VAL A 67 13.14 1.89 -5.95
C VAL A 67 14.54 2.43 -6.20
N ASN A 68 14.67 3.75 -6.15
CA ASN A 68 15.92 4.48 -6.17
C ASN A 68 15.77 5.75 -5.31
N LYS A 69 16.88 6.43 -5.02
CA LYS A 69 16.89 7.62 -4.15
C LYS A 69 15.92 8.72 -4.60
N GLU A 70 15.73 8.87 -5.91
CA GLU A 70 14.87 9.91 -6.47
C GLU A 70 13.37 9.61 -6.27
N THR A 71 12.99 8.31 -6.16
CA THR A 71 11.59 7.93 -5.96
C THR A 71 11.00 8.36 -4.60
N GLU A 72 11.85 8.75 -3.63
CA GLU A 72 11.38 9.36 -2.38
C GLU A 72 10.56 10.62 -2.63
N THR A 73 10.95 11.42 -3.62
CA THR A 73 10.25 12.64 -4.02
C THR A 73 8.80 12.37 -4.39
N CYS A 74 8.51 11.22 -4.99
CA CYS A 74 7.14 10.84 -5.34
C CYS A 74 6.25 10.74 -4.09
N PHE A 75 6.75 10.18 -2.99
CA PHE A 75 5.98 10.03 -1.75
C PHE A 75 5.78 11.35 -1.00
N THR A 76 6.74 12.25 -1.09
CA THR A 76 6.73 13.49 -0.31
C THR A 76 6.07 14.66 -1.03
N LEU A 77 6.19 14.76 -2.35
CA LEU A 77 5.77 15.94 -3.10
C LEU A 77 4.54 15.74 -3.99
N PHE A 78 4.26 14.53 -4.48
CA PHE A 78 3.20 14.30 -5.48
C PHE A 78 1.82 14.82 -5.04
N ARG A 79 1.52 14.75 -3.76
CA ARG A 79 0.26 15.27 -3.22
C ARG A 79 0.03 16.74 -3.58
N LYS A 80 1.06 17.59 -3.48
CA LYS A 80 0.97 19.01 -3.81
C LYS A 80 0.67 19.25 -5.29
N TYR A 81 1.01 18.27 -6.12
CA TYR A 81 0.77 18.31 -7.56
C TYR A 81 -0.51 17.57 -7.97
N ARG A 82 -1.36 17.23 -7.01
CA ARG A 82 -2.59 16.49 -7.22
C ARG A 82 -2.37 15.16 -7.98
N CYS A 83 -1.28 14.49 -7.63
CA CYS A 83 -0.95 13.16 -8.10
C CYS A 83 -0.97 12.19 -6.91
N ALA A 84 -1.83 11.18 -6.96
CA ALA A 84 -1.87 10.11 -5.99
C ALA A 84 -1.04 8.93 -6.50
N MET A 85 -0.17 8.37 -5.65
CA MET A 85 0.62 7.20 -5.98
C MET A 85 0.11 5.99 -5.21
N THR A 86 -0.10 4.91 -5.92
CA THR A 86 -0.44 3.59 -5.37
C THR A 86 0.65 2.61 -5.77
N ILE A 87 1.21 1.92 -4.81
CA ILE A 87 2.25 0.92 -5.04
C ILE A 87 1.79 -0.45 -4.57
N ALA A 88 2.22 -1.48 -5.26
CA ALA A 88 2.07 -2.86 -4.82
C ALA A 88 3.45 -3.47 -4.51
N ILE A 89 3.52 -4.16 -3.38
CA ILE A 89 4.71 -4.89 -2.91
C ILE A 89 4.27 -6.25 -2.36
N GLN A 90 5.13 -7.24 -2.41
CA GLN A 90 4.81 -8.55 -1.85
C GLN A 90 5.13 -8.62 -0.35
N ASN A 91 6.19 -7.96 0.10
CA ASN A 91 6.57 -7.86 1.50
C ASN A 91 7.44 -6.62 1.75
N LEU A 92 7.46 -6.16 2.99
CA LEU A 92 8.21 -4.96 3.39
C LEU A 92 9.73 -5.13 3.29
N SER A 93 10.24 -6.36 3.45
CA SER A 93 11.68 -6.63 3.37
C SER A 93 12.25 -6.38 1.97
N GLN A 94 11.39 -6.41 0.93
CA GLN A 94 11.79 -6.05 -0.43
C GLN A 94 12.26 -4.59 -0.55
N LEU A 95 11.78 -3.71 0.32
CA LEU A 95 12.18 -2.30 0.36
C LEU A 95 13.54 -2.09 1.04
N GLU A 96 14.10 -3.13 1.67
CA GLU A 96 15.35 -3.07 2.45
C GLU A 96 16.47 -3.91 1.83
N ARG A 97 16.35 -4.36 0.57
CA ARG A 97 17.27 -5.31 -0.08
C ARG A 97 18.74 -4.86 -0.10
N THR A 98 19.01 -3.57 -0.06
CA THR A 98 20.37 -3.02 0.00
C THR A 98 20.54 -2.08 1.18
N LYS A 99 21.79 -1.91 1.65
CA LYS A 99 22.09 -0.99 2.77
C LYS A 99 21.65 0.45 2.48
N SER A 100 21.71 0.88 1.23
CA SER A 100 21.27 2.21 0.80
C SER A 100 19.75 2.36 0.75
N MET A 101 19.00 1.26 0.82
CA MET A 101 17.54 1.24 0.71
C MET A 101 16.82 1.03 2.04
N LYS A 102 17.55 0.84 3.14
CA LYS A 102 16.94 0.56 4.45
C LYS A 102 15.92 1.59 4.90
N PHE A 103 16.13 2.85 4.54
CA PHE A 103 15.22 3.93 4.91
C PHE A 103 13.91 3.95 4.07
N TYR A 104 13.86 3.23 2.94
CA TYR A 104 12.66 3.23 2.08
C TYR A 104 11.46 2.58 2.72
N LYS A 105 11.65 1.55 3.54
CA LYS A 105 10.55 0.98 4.31
C LYS A 105 9.89 2.05 5.17
N GLU A 106 10.69 2.84 5.89
CA GLU A 106 10.19 3.94 6.72
C GLU A 106 9.52 5.02 5.88
N VAL A 107 10.14 5.44 4.77
CA VAL A 107 9.55 6.43 3.84
C VAL A 107 8.21 5.96 3.32
N VAL A 108 8.11 4.72 2.85
CA VAL A 108 6.88 4.17 2.29
C VAL A 108 5.81 4.07 3.37
N THR A 109 6.12 3.46 4.52
CA THR A 109 5.11 3.20 5.56
C THR A 109 4.64 4.48 6.26
N SER A 110 5.52 5.47 6.46
CA SER A 110 5.14 6.75 7.09
C SER A 110 4.37 7.70 6.15
N ASN A 111 4.59 7.60 4.85
CA ASN A 111 3.89 8.44 3.86
C ASN A 111 2.64 7.78 3.27
N SER A 112 2.45 6.47 3.43
CA SER A 112 1.23 5.78 2.98
C SER A 112 0.07 6.10 3.91
N LYS A 113 -0.98 6.74 3.38
CA LYS A 113 -2.18 7.10 4.14
C LYS A 113 -3.25 6.02 4.12
N THR A 114 -3.24 5.20 3.09
CA THR A 114 -4.14 4.06 2.95
C THR A 114 -3.29 2.83 2.69
N VAL A 115 -3.49 1.81 3.49
CA VAL A 115 -2.76 0.54 3.39
C VAL A 115 -3.77 -0.59 3.32
N ALA A 116 -3.61 -1.47 2.34
CA ALA A 116 -4.35 -2.72 2.23
C ALA A 116 -3.35 -3.88 2.39
N VAL A 117 -3.59 -4.73 3.36
CA VAL A 117 -2.78 -5.93 3.62
C VAL A 117 -3.64 -7.15 3.32
N PHE A 118 -3.14 -8.00 2.44
CA PHE A 118 -3.81 -9.26 2.09
C PHE A 118 -3.24 -10.39 2.94
N GLY A 119 -3.98 -11.49 3.04
CA GLY A 119 -3.53 -12.71 3.73
C GLY A 119 -2.24 -13.29 3.13
N ASP A 120 -1.69 -14.29 3.80
CA ASP A 120 -0.44 -14.97 3.41
C ASP A 120 0.83 -14.09 3.43
N THR A 121 0.83 -13.05 4.24
CA THR A 121 2.05 -12.28 4.50
C THR A 121 3.03 -13.10 5.34
N ASN A 122 4.34 -12.80 5.22
CA ASN A 122 5.34 -13.42 6.09
C ASN A 122 5.15 -12.98 7.57
N LYS A 123 5.77 -13.72 8.49
CA LYS A 123 5.62 -13.47 9.94
C LYS A 123 6.02 -12.05 10.35
N GLU A 124 7.11 -11.53 9.80
CA GLU A 124 7.65 -10.21 10.14
C GLU A 124 6.67 -9.10 9.72
N ASP A 125 6.11 -9.20 8.53
CA ASP A 125 5.12 -8.25 8.04
C ASP A 125 3.81 -8.37 8.81
N SER A 126 3.38 -9.59 9.15
CA SER A 126 2.18 -9.82 9.96
C SER A 126 2.31 -9.15 11.34
N GLU A 127 3.46 -9.32 12.01
CA GLU A 127 3.75 -8.67 13.29
C GLU A 127 3.80 -7.14 13.16
N TYR A 128 4.43 -6.64 12.08
CA TYR A 128 4.51 -5.20 11.82
C TYR A 128 3.12 -4.59 11.64
N TRP A 129 2.30 -5.19 10.79
CA TRP A 129 0.97 -4.65 10.48
C TRP A 129 0.00 -4.82 11.65
N SER A 130 0.06 -5.92 12.39
CA SER A 130 -0.72 -6.11 13.61
C SER A 130 -0.45 -5.02 14.64
N LYS A 131 0.82 -4.63 14.81
CA LYS A 131 1.20 -3.52 15.70
C LYS A 131 0.76 -2.16 15.15
N SER A 132 0.87 -1.97 13.83
CA SER A 132 0.55 -0.69 13.17
C SER A 132 -0.95 -0.40 13.15
N PHE A 133 -1.78 -1.40 12.93
CA PHE A 133 -3.23 -1.27 12.94
C PHE A 133 -3.80 -1.17 14.36
N GLY A 134 -3.02 -1.58 15.37
CA GLY A 134 -3.46 -1.61 16.74
C GLY A 134 -4.38 -2.78 17.03
N ARG A 135 -4.95 -2.74 18.21
CA ARG A 135 -5.93 -3.72 18.67
C ARG A 135 -7.22 -2.98 18.99
N PHE A 136 -8.34 -3.59 18.66
CA PHE A 136 -9.62 -3.22 19.21
C PHE A 136 -10.18 -4.38 20.03
N GLU A 137 -10.73 -4.07 21.16
CA GLU A 137 -11.40 -5.05 21.99
C GLU A 137 -12.86 -5.12 21.52
N TYR A 138 -13.33 -6.32 21.23
CA TYR A 138 -14.74 -6.58 21.02
C TYR A 138 -15.20 -7.65 22.00
N TRP A 139 -16.39 -7.48 22.47
CA TRP A 139 -17.03 -8.45 23.35
C TRP A 139 -17.85 -9.39 22.47
N ASP A 140 -17.38 -10.62 22.34
CA ASP A 140 -18.19 -11.67 21.73
C ASP A 140 -19.02 -12.30 22.83
N VAL A 141 -20.33 -12.17 22.72
CA VAL A 141 -21.27 -12.85 23.61
C VAL A 141 -21.33 -14.31 23.15
N THR A 142 -20.38 -15.10 23.60
CA THR A 142 -20.49 -16.55 23.48
C THR A 142 -21.62 -16.99 24.37
N ASN A 143 -22.76 -17.30 23.80
CA ASN A 143 -23.82 -18.05 24.44
C ASN A 143 -23.27 -19.44 24.78
N SER A 144 -22.62 -19.60 25.91
CA SER A 144 -22.31 -20.90 26.45
C SER A 144 -23.63 -21.52 26.98
N LEU A 145 -24.44 -21.99 26.05
CA LEU A 145 -25.57 -22.81 26.35
C LEU A 145 -25.06 -24.17 26.88
N GLU A 146 -24.82 -24.25 28.16
CA GLU A 146 -24.74 -25.55 28.78
C GLU A 146 -26.11 -26.22 28.66
N LYS A 147 -26.25 -27.11 27.71
CA LYS A 147 -27.38 -28.01 27.64
C LYS A 147 -27.29 -28.95 28.85
N THR A 148 -28.14 -28.69 29.84
CA THR A 148 -28.39 -29.73 30.86
C THR A 148 -28.95 -31.00 30.19
N PRO A 149 -28.81 -32.19 30.79
CA PRO A 149 -29.33 -33.43 30.22
C PRO A 149 -30.82 -33.43 29.87
N LEU A 150 -31.56 -32.45 30.36
CA LEU A 150 -32.99 -32.26 30.10
C LEU A 150 -33.23 -31.21 28.97
N GLY A 151 -32.23 -30.73 28.32
CA GLY A 151 -32.40 -29.74 27.22
C GLY A 151 -32.82 -28.34 27.64
N ASN A 152 -32.87 -28.03 28.94
CA ASN A 152 -33.19 -26.72 29.45
C ASN A 152 -31.95 -25.83 29.46
N ILE A 153 -32.10 -24.62 28.94
CA ILE A 153 -31.11 -23.59 28.99
C ILE A 153 -31.06 -23.02 30.40
N ASN A 154 -29.92 -23.03 31.03
CA ASN A 154 -29.76 -22.42 32.34
C ASN A 154 -29.66 -20.88 32.15
N SER A 155 -30.76 -20.20 32.40
CA SER A 155 -30.90 -18.75 32.16
C SER A 155 -29.96 -17.87 33.00
N GLU A 156 -29.40 -18.39 34.08
CA GLU A 156 -28.43 -17.62 34.89
C GLU A 156 -27.03 -17.56 34.26
N LYS A 157 -26.67 -18.50 33.39
CA LYS A 157 -25.40 -18.44 32.63
C LYS A 157 -25.57 -17.74 31.27
N ASP A 158 -26.78 -17.45 30.89
CA ASP A 158 -27.16 -16.89 29.62
C ASP A 158 -27.17 -15.34 29.66
N THR A 159 -26.74 -14.74 30.77
CA THR A 159 -26.69 -13.28 30.91
C THR A 159 -25.47 -12.65 30.31
N GLY A 160 -24.75 -13.40 29.49
CA GLY A 160 -23.79 -12.80 28.53
C GLY A 160 -22.58 -12.08 29.13
N LEU A 161 -22.25 -12.34 30.36
CA LEU A 161 -21.15 -11.67 31.04
C LEU A 161 -19.82 -12.40 31.01
N ASN A 162 -19.72 -13.48 30.24
CA ASN A 162 -18.46 -14.16 29.97
C ASN A 162 -17.93 -13.70 28.60
N GLY A 163 -17.68 -12.40 28.47
CA GLY A 163 -16.96 -11.87 27.33
C GLY A 163 -15.47 -12.11 27.52
N GLU A 164 -14.84 -12.92 26.69
CA GLU A 164 -13.40 -12.92 26.55
C GLU A 164 -13.00 -11.89 25.53
N ALA A 165 -12.04 -11.03 25.88
CA ALA A 165 -11.42 -10.14 24.93
C ALA A 165 -10.52 -10.97 24.01
N ILE A 166 -10.91 -11.11 22.76
CA ILE A 166 -10.09 -11.74 21.74
C ILE A 166 -9.30 -10.62 21.07
N GLY A 167 -7.98 -10.61 21.33
CA GLY A 167 -7.05 -9.64 20.78
C GLY A 167 -6.39 -10.09 19.46
#